data_1b21f93a65450c7ebd9054776b415a1e
#
_entry.id   1b21f93a65450c7ebd9054776b415a1e
#
_cell.length_a   1.000
_cell.length_b   1.000
_cell.length_c   1.000
_cell.angle_alpha   90.00
_cell.angle_beta   90.00
_cell.angle_gamma   90.00
#
_symmetry.space_group_name_H-M   'P 1'
#
loop_
_entity.id
_entity.type
_entity.pdbx_description
1 polymer ?
#
loop_
_entity_poly.entity_id
_entity_poly.type
_entity_poly.pdbx_seq_one_letter_code
_entity_poly.pdbx_strand_id
1 'polypeptide(L)'
;MNVRNDALTRLLTLTKRPQTVAGKKQDQVESTLLRFTGDCVETINIVRDGVTSLSRFSTPNESPVVNIPIASIDAVLGILPYHGTEVSLSWFQDKLQIRSRNKKTTLTSSLNAPAFANCPDAISVWATKSESRFDQLREDGAYLIRSTEEWLLPKLSITLDSSELFEALRCDAINGQKTNRFTFSYEADYVSVKVGSELKGATETIFSLPDQMLDAGEVTIEGGIDSVLKHYGGDVTLHFLDFSEYGQGTRILFVFPNGDIVFQVGLLE
;
A
#
# COMPACT_ATOMS: atom_id res chain seq x y z
N MET A 1 -1.18 -16.07 -14.67
CA MET A 1 -1.49 -14.64 -14.51
C MET A 1 -0.29 -13.84 -14.89
N ASN A 2 -0.43 -12.90 -15.81
CA ASN A 2 0.69 -12.06 -16.25
C ASN A 2 0.68 -10.74 -15.50
N VAL A 3 1.86 -10.31 -15.07
CA VAL A 3 2.05 -9.05 -14.37
C VAL A 3 3.39 -8.43 -14.76
N ARG A 4 3.47 -7.13 -14.77
CA ARG A 4 4.74 -6.43 -14.95
C ARG A 4 5.62 -6.67 -13.73
N ASN A 5 6.88 -7.00 -13.96
CA ASN A 5 7.85 -7.31 -12.91
C ASN A 5 8.04 -6.12 -11.94
N ASP A 6 8.12 -4.91 -12.48
CA ASP A 6 8.24 -3.69 -11.68
C ASP A 6 6.99 -3.44 -10.82
N ALA A 7 5.78 -3.66 -11.35
CA ALA A 7 4.53 -3.53 -10.60
C ALA A 7 4.45 -4.56 -9.47
N LEU A 8 4.78 -5.81 -9.75
CA LEU A 8 4.83 -6.86 -8.73
C LEU A 8 5.88 -6.56 -7.65
N THR A 9 7.05 -6.05 -8.05
CA THR A 9 8.11 -5.65 -7.13
C THR A 9 7.64 -4.53 -6.20
N ARG A 10 7.00 -3.48 -6.75
CA ARG A 10 6.44 -2.38 -5.94
C ARG A 10 5.38 -2.88 -4.96
N LEU A 11 4.43 -3.67 -5.45
CA LEU A 11 3.34 -4.24 -4.65
C LEU A 11 3.87 -5.06 -3.47
N LEU A 12 4.82 -5.96 -3.72
CA LEU A 12 5.42 -6.81 -2.69
C LEU A 12 6.32 -6.01 -1.74
N THR A 13 7.03 -5.00 -2.23
CA THR A 13 7.85 -4.12 -1.38
C THR A 13 6.97 -3.31 -0.42
N LEU A 14 5.84 -2.81 -0.89
CA LEU A 14 4.86 -2.13 -0.05
C LEU A 14 4.25 -3.07 0.99
N THR A 15 3.96 -4.31 0.60
CA THR A 15 3.39 -5.32 1.50
C THR A 15 4.39 -5.78 2.54
N LYS A 16 5.67 -5.92 2.15
CA LYS A 16 6.76 -6.28 3.05
C LYS A 16 7.17 -5.11 3.92
N ARG A 17 6.54 -4.86 5.01
CA ARG A 17 6.98 -3.80 5.92
C ARG A 17 8.14 -4.23 6.81
N PRO A 18 9.22 -3.45 6.89
CA PRO A 18 10.08 -3.43 8.06
C PRO A 18 9.38 -2.59 9.13
N GLN A 19 8.75 -3.21 10.10
CA GLN A 19 8.29 -2.49 11.28
C GLN A 19 9.42 -2.37 12.28
N THR A 20 9.83 -1.16 12.59
CA THR A 20 10.68 -0.86 13.74
C THR A 20 9.90 0.06 14.65
N VAL A 21 9.16 -0.48 15.58
CA VAL A 21 8.50 0.31 16.63
C VAL A 21 9.42 0.31 17.86
N ALA A 22 9.79 1.49 18.34
CA ALA A 22 10.62 1.69 19.54
C ALA A 22 11.94 0.91 19.56
N GLY A 23 12.63 0.80 18.41
CA GLY A 23 13.93 0.14 18.31
C GLY A 23 13.90 -1.39 18.33
N LYS A 24 12.75 -2.02 18.40
CA LYS A 24 12.59 -3.47 18.27
C LYS A 24 12.06 -3.79 16.87
N LYS A 25 12.70 -4.74 16.17
CA LYS A 25 12.11 -5.34 14.95
C LYS A 25 10.79 -5.95 15.34
N GLN A 26 9.69 -5.37 14.86
CA GLN A 26 8.39 -6.03 14.90
C GLN A 26 8.29 -7.04 13.77
N ASP A 27 7.33 -7.97 13.91
CA ASP A 27 7.11 -9.05 12.96
C ASP A 27 6.93 -8.47 11.55
N GLN A 28 7.84 -8.82 10.66
CA GLN A 28 7.74 -8.46 9.25
C GLN A 28 6.58 -9.24 8.65
N VAL A 29 5.83 -8.60 7.75
CA VAL A 29 4.89 -9.34 6.92
C VAL A 29 5.73 -10.16 5.92
N GLU A 30 5.90 -11.43 6.23
CA GLU A 30 6.71 -12.35 5.42
C GLU A 30 5.93 -12.96 4.26
N SER A 31 4.60 -12.93 4.33
CA SER A 31 3.70 -13.58 3.39
C SER A 31 2.52 -12.69 3.02
N THR A 32 1.95 -12.92 1.86
CA THR A 32 0.75 -12.22 1.39
C THR A 32 -0.05 -13.09 0.42
N LEU A 33 -1.30 -12.68 0.16
CA LEU A 33 -2.14 -13.23 -0.87
C LEU A 33 -2.29 -12.19 -1.99
N LEU A 34 -1.84 -12.55 -3.19
CA LEU A 34 -2.11 -11.77 -4.39
C LEU A 34 -3.47 -12.18 -4.95
N ARG A 35 -4.34 -11.21 -5.14
CA ARG A 35 -5.62 -11.41 -5.81
C ARG A 35 -5.58 -10.75 -7.17
N PHE A 36 -5.67 -11.55 -8.20
CA PHE A 36 -5.88 -11.08 -9.57
C PHE A 36 -7.38 -10.93 -9.82
N THR A 37 -7.79 -9.81 -10.38
CA THR A 37 -9.19 -9.52 -10.73
C THR A 37 -9.25 -8.56 -11.90
N GLY A 38 -9.87 -8.96 -13.01
CA GLY A 38 -9.88 -8.16 -14.23
C GLY A 38 -8.46 -7.81 -14.69
N ASP A 39 -8.18 -6.56 -14.83
CA ASP A 39 -6.90 -5.98 -15.24
C ASP A 39 -6.01 -5.52 -14.08
N CYS A 40 -6.28 -6.01 -12.87
CA CYS A 40 -5.59 -5.58 -11.67
C CYS A 40 -5.02 -6.75 -10.85
N VAL A 41 -4.01 -6.44 -10.04
CA VAL A 41 -3.56 -7.27 -8.93
C VAL A 41 -3.67 -6.49 -7.63
N GLU A 42 -4.23 -7.12 -6.62
CA GLU A 42 -4.49 -6.53 -5.31
C GLU A 42 -3.77 -7.30 -4.21
N THR A 43 -3.39 -6.59 -3.15
CA THR A 43 -2.94 -7.19 -1.88
C THR A 43 -3.40 -6.36 -0.69
N ILE A 44 -3.44 -7.00 0.47
CA ILE A 44 -3.70 -6.37 1.76
C ILE A 44 -2.44 -6.45 2.60
N ASN A 45 -2.06 -5.34 3.20
CA ASN A 45 -1.08 -5.31 4.26
C ASN A 45 -1.82 -5.30 5.61
N ILE A 46 -1.62 -6.35 6.40
CA ILE A 46 -2.27 -6.54 7.68
C ILE A 46 -1.20 -6.60 8.75
N VAL A 47 -1.37 -5.78 9.78
CA VAL A 47 -0.57 -5.80 11.01
C VAL A 47 -1.47 -6.29 12.15
N ARG A 48 -0.90 -6.68 13.29
CA ARG A 48 -1.58 -7.33 14.43
C ARG A 48 -2.97 -6.77 14.78
N ASP A 49 -3.19 -5.47 14.58
CA ASP A 49 -4.38 -4.76 15.00
C ASP A 49 -5.33 -4.37 13.84
N GLY A 50 -5.06 -4.85 12.62
CA GLY A 50 -5.96 -4.61 11.49
C GLY A 50 -5.30 -4.37 10.14
N VAL A 51 -6.08 -3.91 9.18
CA VAL A 51 -5.62 -3.56 7.84
C VAL A 51 -4.92 -2.20 7.89
N THR A 52 -3.66 -2.14 7.53
CA THR A 52 -2.89 -0.91 7.48
C THR A 52 -2.79 -0.31 6.08
N SER A 53 -2.86 -1.15 5.05
CA SER A 53 -2.94 -0.68 3.67
C SER A 53 -3.62 -1.71 2.76
N LEU A 54 -4.23 -1.19 1.69
CA LEU A 54 -4.71 -1.94 0.54
C LEU A 54 -3.96 -1.41 -0.67
N SER A 55 -3.55 -2.28 -1.57
CA SER A 55 -2.87 -1.87 -2.79
C SER A 55 -3.47 -2.57 -3.99
N ARG A 56 -3.67 -1.81 -5.07
CA ARG A 56 -4.13 -2.30 -6.37
C ARG A 56 -3.20 -1.74 -7.43
N PHE A 57 -2.66 -2.61 -8.25
CA PHE A 57 -1.79 -2.24 -9.36
C PHE A 57 -2.33 -2.85 -10.65
N SER A 58 -2.22 -2.09 -11.73
CA SER A 58 -2.67 -2.53 -13.05
C SER A 58 -1.85 -3.71 -13.58
N THR A 59 -2.50 -4.59 -14.32
CA THR A 59 -1.88 -5.71 -15.02
C THR A 59 -2.05 -5.57 -16.52
N PRO A 60 -1.13 -6.13 -17.36
CA PRO A 60 -1.19 -5.95 -18.80
C PRO A 60 -2.36 -6.68 -19.48
N ASN A 61 -2.98 -7.62 -18.82
CA ASN A 61 -4.06 -8.43 -19.39
C ASN A 61 -5.14 -8.70 -18.36
N GLU A 62 -6.38 -8.79 -18.79
CA GLU A 62 -7.48 -9.26 -17.96
C GLU A 62 -7.23 -10.68 -17.46
N SER A 63 -7.54 -10.90 -16.22
CA SER A 63 -7.38 -12.17 -15.52
C SER A 63 -8.68 -12.58 -14.83
N PRO A 64 -9.04 -13.86 -14.82
CA PRO A 64 -10.10 -14.33 -13.95
C PRO A 64 -9.73 -14.08 -12.49
N VAL A 65 -10.73 -14.05 -11.61
CA VAL A 65 -10.46 -13.90 -10.17
C VAL A 65 -9.68 -15.12 -9.68
N VAL A 66 -8.42 -14.90 -9.32
CA VAL A 66 -7.51 -15.94 -8.84
C VAL A 66 -6.69 -15.42 -7.68
N ASN A 67 -6.63 -16.20 -6.61
CA ASN A 67 -5.79 -15.93 -5.46
C ASN A 67 -4.49 -16.77 -5.55
N ILE A 68 -3.35 -16.10 -5.40
CA ILE A 68 -2.03 -16.74 -5.42
C ILE A 68 -1.32 -16.44 -4.09
N PRO A 69 -1.10 -17.44 -3.25
CA PRO A 69 -0.37 -17.26 -1.99
C PRO A 69 1.11 -17.01 -2.26
N ILE A 70 1.68 -16.09 -1.52
CA ILE A 70 3.12 -15.80 -1.46
C ILE A 70 3.60 -16.11 -0.05
N ALA A 71 4.13 -17.28 0.17
CA ALA A 71 4.58 -17.73 1.50
C ALA A 71 5.86 -17.02 1.98
N SER A 72 6.68 -16.53 1.04
CA SER A 72 7.85 -15.71 1.35
C SER A 72 7.99 -14.58 0.34
N ILE A 73 7.67 -13.37 0.78
CA ILE A 73 7.82 -12.15 -0.02
C ILE A 73 9.30 -11.96 -0.39
N ASP A 74 10.22 -12.18 0.55
CA ASP A 74 11.65 -12.05 0.32
C ASP A 74 12.19 -12.98 -0.74
N ALA A 75 11.75 -14.24 -0.73
CA ALA A 75 12.15 -15.20 -1.75
C ALA A 75 11.68 -14.74 -3.14
N VAL A 76 10.46 -14.19 -3.26
CA VAL A 76 9.95 -13.67 -4.53
C VAL A 76 10.73 -12.44 -4.95
N LEU A 77 10.88 -11.44 -4.07
CA LEU A 77 11.64 -10.21 -4.35
C LEU A 77 13.09 -10.53 -4.74
N GLY A 78 13.72 -11.52 -4.11
CA GLY A 78 15.09 -11.95 -4.41
C GLY A 78 15.27 -12.54 -5.81
N ILE A 79 14.23 -13.13 -6.40
CA ILE A 79 14.29 -13.75 -7.73
C ILE A 79 13.80 -12.86 -8.87
N LEU A 80 12.91 -11.91 -8.59
CA LEU A 80 12.32 -11.02 -9.60
C LEU A 80 13.37 -10.26 -10.44
N PRO A 81 14.51 -9.78 -9.90
CA PRO A 81 15.55 -9.12 -10.69
C PRO A 81 16.17 -10.00 -11.78
N TYR A 82 16.08 -11.32 -11.63
CA TYR A 82 16.60 -12.28 -12.61
C TYR A 82 15.60 -12.63 -13.72
N HIS A 83 14.35 -12.16 -13.61
CA HIS A 83 13.31 -12.34 -14.60
C HIS A 83 13.18 -11.12 -15.51
N GLY A 84 12.50 -11.27 -16.64
CA GLY A 84 12.25 -10.18 -17.60
C GLY A 84 11.24 -9.15 -17.09
N THR A 85 10.93 -8.17 -17.96
CA THR A 85 9.97 -7.09 -17.65
C THR A 85 8.56 -7.57 -17.36
N GLU A 86 8.17 -8.71 -17.93
CA GLU A 86 6.90 -9.38 -17.67
C GLU A 86 7.14 -10.77 -17.10
N VAL A 87 6.36 -11.12 -16.09
CA VAL A 87 6.36 -12.43 -15.47
C VAL A 87 4.96 -13.03 -15.46
N SER A 88 4.91 -14.34 -15.65
CA SER A 88 3.69 -15.12 -15.50
C SER A 88 3.74 -15.89 -14.19
N LEU A 89 2.71 -15.70 -13.37
CA LEU A 89 2.53 -16.38 -12.10
C LEU A 89 1.52 -17.51 -12.26
N SER A 90 1.81 -18.66 -11.69
CA SER A 90 0.85 -19.75 -11.50
C SER A 90 1.10 -20.45 -10.16
N TRP A 91 0.03 -20.91 -9.55
CA TRP A 91 0.09 -21.63 -8.29
C TRP A 91 -0.70 -22.93 -8.40
N PHE A 92 -0.05 -24.04 -8.04
CA PHE A 92 -0.65 -25.36 -8.06
C PHE A 92 0.09 -26.29 -7.08
N GLN A 93 -0.64 -27.05 -6.30
CA GLN A 93 -0.10 -28.03 -5.32
C GLN A 93 1.00 -27.41 -4.43
N ASP A 94 0.69 -26.29 -3.80
CA ASP A 94 1.60 -25.55 -2.90
C ASP A 94 2.91 -25.10 -3.55
N LYS A 95 2.92 -24.95 -4.87
CA LYS A 95 4.07 -24.46 -5.63
C LYS A 95 3.70 -23.22 -6.42
N LEU A 96 4.38 -22.12 -6.10
CA LEU A 96 4.38 -20.91 -6.90
C LEU A 96 5.41 -21.07 -8.04
N GLN A 97 4.96 -20.92 -9.27
CA GLN A 97 5.83 -20.85 -10.43
C GLN A 97 5.84 -19.42 -10.97
N ILE A 98 7.04 -18.89 -11.15
CA ILE A 98 7.29 -17.59 -11.76
C ILE A 98 8.02 -17.85 -13.06
N ARG A 99 7.45 -17.43 -14.18
CA ARG A 99 8.01 -17.64 -15.51
C ARG A 99 8.21 -16.29 -16.21
N SER A 100 9.29 -16.16 -16.91
CA SER A 100 9.53 -15.15 -17.93
C SER A 100 10.07 -15.85 -19.17
N ARG A 101 10.26 -15.12 -20.26
CA ARG A 101 10.58 -15.67 -21.59
C ARG A 101 11.43 -16.95 -21.60
N ASN A 102 12.57 -16.97 -20.89
CA ASN A 102 13.52 -18.08 -20.90
C ASN A 102 13.82 -18.64 -19.49
N LYS A 103 13.08 -18.19 -18.47
CA LYS A 103 13.35 -18.58 -17.08
C LYS A 103 12.09 -19.07 -16.41
N LYS A 104 12.27 -20.08 -15.57
CA LYS A 104 11.22 -20.63 -14.69
C LYS A 104 11.82 -20.82 -13.32
N THR A 105 11.21 -20.21 -12.32
CA THR A 105 11.53 -20.44 -10.90
C THR A 105 10.32 -21.07 -10.22
N THR A 106 10.56 -22.02 -9.35
CA THR A 106 9.50 -22.68 -8.55
C THR A 106 9.85 -22.52 -7.08
N LEU A 107 8.91 -21.97 -6.31
CA LEU A 107 9.00 -21.80 -4.86
C LEU A 107 7.90 -22.61 -4.18
N THR A 108 8.16 -23.09 -2.97
CA THR A 108 7.09 -23.62 -2.11
C THR A 108 6.26 -22.46 -1.59
N SER A 109 4.94 -22.54 -1.74
CA SER A 109 4.01 -21.49 -1.30
C SER A 109 2.68 -22.12 -0.91
N SER A 110 2.57 -22.57 0.33
CA SER A 110 1.38 -23.21 0.87
C SER A 110 0.57 -22.21 1.71
N LEU A 111 -0.75 -22.25 1.60
CA LEU A 111 -1.66 -21.54 2.52
C LEU A 111 -1.56 -22.04 3.96
N ASN A 112 -1.06 -23.27 4.16
CA ASN A 112 -0.81 -23.83 5.49
C ASN A 112 0.58 -23.45 6.05
N ALA A 113 1.36 -22.62 5.35
CA ALA A 113 2.66 -22.19 5.85
C ALA A 113 2.50 -21.38 7.15
N PRO A 114 3.44 -21.54 8.12
CA PRO A 114 3.40 -20.80 9.39
C PRO A 114 3.31 -19.29 9.21
N ALA A 115 3.85 -18.77 8.11
CA ALA A 115 3.78 -17.36 7.76
C ALA A 115 2.33 -16.82 7.60
N PHE A 116 1.36 -17.67 7.24
CA PHE A 116 -0.06 -17.30 7.17
C PHE A 116 -0.79 -17.48 8.51
N ALA A 117 -0.18 -18.22 9.45
CA ALA A 117 -0.79 -18.49 10.77
C ALA A 117 -0.95 -17.22 11.62
N ASN A 118 -0.15 -16.18 11.37
CA ASN A 118 -0.21 -14.92 12.10
C ASN A 118 -1.37 -14.00 11.64
N CYS A 119 -2.01 -14.30 10.50
CA CYS A 119 -3.12 -13.53 9.95
C CYS A 119 -4.25 -14.42 9.38
N PRO A 120 -4.69 -15.49 10.07
CA PRO A 120 -5.57 -16.51 9.48
C PRO A 120 -6.92 -15.95 9.06
N ASP A 121 -7.52 -15.12 9.89
CA ASP A 121 -8.88 -14.62 9.66
C ASP A 121 -8.91 -13.59 8.51
N ALA A 122 -7.95 -12.71 8.47
CA ALA A 122 -7.89 -11.68 7.44
C ALA A 122 -7.57 -12.27 6.05
N ILE A 123 -6.67 -13.24 5.98
CA ILE A 123 -6.35 -13.94 4.73
C ILE A 123 -7.52 -14.84 4.30
N SER A 124 -8.17 -15.53 5.25
CA SER A 124 -9.36 -16.34 4.97
C SER A 124 -10.51 -15.48 4.45
N VAL A 125 -10.80 -14.37 5.10
CA VAL A 125 -11.83 -13.41 4.65
C VAL A 125 -11.49 -12.82 3.29
N TRP A 126 -10.23 -12.48 3.03
CA TRP A 126 -9.78 -11.97 1.76
C TRP A 126 -9.88 -13.02 0.65
N ALA A 127 -9.47 -14.25 0.92
CA ALA A 127 -9.52 -15.35 -0.04
C ALA A 127 -10.95 -15.78 -0.39
N THR A 128 -11.89 -15.64 0.55
CA THR A 128 -13.29 -16.09 0.37
C THR A 128 -14.20 -15.02 -0.23
N LYS A 129 -13.84 -13.72 -0.14
CA LYS A 129 -14.65 -12.65 -0.75
C LYS A 129 -14.45 -12.62 -2.25
N SER A 130 -15.54 -12.75 -3.00
CA SER A 130 -15.56 -12.59 -4.46
C SER A 130 -15.39 -11.13 -4.90
N GLU A 131 -15.72 -10.17 -4.04
CA GLU A 131 -15.72 -8.75 -4.35
C GLU A 131 -14.41 -8.08 -3.94
N SER A 132 -13.89 -7.24 -4.82
CA SER A 132 -12.77 -6.37 -4.49
C SER A 132 -13.17 -5.32 -3.45
N ARG A 133 -12.23 -4.94 -2.57
CA ARG A 133 -12.46 -3.80 -1.68
C ARG A 133 -12.32 -2.47 -2.41
N PHE A 134 -11.69 -2.46 -3.56
CA PHE A 134 -11.54 -1.29 -4.41
C PHE A 134 -12.81 -0.96 -5.21
N ASP A 135 -13.79 -1.86 -5.28
CA ASP A 135 -15.11 -1.57 -5.87
C ASP A 135 -15.89 -0.51 -5.06
N GLN A 136 -15.41 -0.19 -3.87
CA GLN A 136 -15.92 0.88 -3.03
C GLN A 136 -15.29 2.25 -3.31
N LEU A 137 -14.33 2.35 -4.23
CA LEU A 137 -13.65 3.59 -4.58
C LEU A 137 -14.15 4.14 -5.90
N ARG A 138 -14.38 5.46 -5.94
CA ARG A 138 -14.67 6.22 -7.15
C ARG A 138 -13.42 6.98 -7.61
N GLU A 139 -13.43 7.43 -8.85
CA GLU A 139 -12.32 8.20 -9.46
C GLU A 139 -12.05 9.54 -8.74
N ASP A 140 -13.08 10.15 -8.13
CA ASP A 140 -12.98 11.38 -7.34
C ASP A 140 -12.45 11.14 -5.90
N GLY A 141 -12.06 9.92 -5.58
CA GLY A 141 -11.58 9.53 -4.26
C GLY A 141 -12.67 9.22 -3.24
N ALA A 142 -13.95 9.32 -3.60
CA ALA A 142 -15.04 8.96 -2.69
C ALA A 142 -15.03 7.46 -2.36
N TYR A 143 -15.37 7.13 -1.12
CA TYR A 143 -15.38 5.76 -0.60
C TYR A 143 -16.79 5.36 -0.17
N LEU A 144 -17.31 4.24 -0.68
CA LEU A 144 -18.62 3.71 -0.31
C LEU A 144 -18.58 3.01 1.06
N ILE A 145 -19.35 3.52 2.01
CA ILE A 145 -19.58 2.87 3.31
C ILE A 145 -20.66 1.81 3.15
N ARG A 146 -20.28 0.54 3.13
CA ARG A 146 -21.22 -0.57 2.84
C ARG A 146 -22.34 -0.72 3.88
N SER A 147 -22.10 -0.31 5.12
CA SER A 147 -23.11 -0.44 6.20
C SER A 147 -24.26 0.55 6.04
N THR A 148 -24.01 1.71 5.48
CA THR A 148 -25.00 2.79 5.28
C THR A 148 -25.35 3.02 3.82
N GLU A 149 -24.59 2.42 2.89
CA GLU A 149 -24.67 2.66 1.43
C GLU A 149 -24.41 4.12 1.05
N GLU A 150 -23.71 4.88 1.91
CA GLU A 150 -23.37 6.27 1.70
C GLU A 150 -21.97 6.44 1.14
N TRP A 151 -21.78 7.49 0.32
CA TRP A 151 -20.48 7.87 -0.20
C TRP A 151 -19.80 8.88 0.72
N LEU A 152 -18.69 8.47 1.33
CA LEU A 152 -17.81 9.35 2.07
C LEU A 152 -16.93 10.11 1.07
N LEU A 153 -17.09 11.43 1.04
CA LEU A 153 -16.27 12.30 0.20
C LEU A 153 -14.94 12.63 0.89
N PRO A 154 -13.85 12.82 0.13
CA PRO A 154 -12.61 13.31 0.70
C PRO A 154 -12.80 14.69 1.34
N LYS A 155 -12.25 14.88 2.54
CA LYS A 155 -12.14 16.21 3.16
C LYS A 155 -11.21 17.12 2.38
N LEU A 156 -10.16 16.53 1.79
CA LEU A 156 -9.19 17.19 0.95
C LEU A 156 -8.74 16.25 -0.16
N SER A 157 -8.56 16.80 -1.35
CA SER A 157 -7.89 16.14 -2.48
C SER A 157 -6.81 17.06 -3.00
N ILE A 158 -5.56 16.60 -3.01
CA ILE A 158 -4.42 17.37 -3.51
C ILE A 158 -3.63 16.55 -4.52
N THR A 159 -3.01 17.23 -5.44
CA THR A 159 -2.08 16.64 -6.40
C THR A 159 -0.69 17.21 -6.17
N LEU A 160 0.28 16.33 -5.95
CA LEU A 160 1.68 16.68 -5.68
C LEU A 160 2.59 15.96 -6.67
N ASP A 161 3.74 16.56 -6.97
CA ASP A 161 4.80 15.86 -7.69
C ASP A 161 5.31 14.68 -6.84
N SER A 162 5.37 13.49 -7.44
CA SER A 162 5.77 12.27 -6.72
C SER A 162 7.23 12.32 -6.25
N SER A 163 8.09 13.05 -6.95
CA SER A 163 9.50 13.21 -6.58
C SER A 163 9.63 14.14 -5.38
N GLU A 164 8.88 15.24 -5.34
CA GLU A 164 8.87 16.16 -4.21
C GLU A 164 8.31 15.47 -2.95
N LEU A 165 7.21 14.74 -3.10
CA LEU A 165 6.65 13.95 -2.00
C LEU A 165 7.62 12.87 -1.54
N PHE A 166 8.31 12.18 -2.46
CA PHE A 166 9.32 11.19 -2.12
C PHE A 166 10.48 11.81 -1.32
N GLU A 167 11.00 12.96 -1.74
CA GLU A 167 12.08 13.63 -1.02
C GLU A 167 11.61 14.11 0.37
N ALA A 168 10.37 14.60 0.51
CA ALA A 168 9.79 14.94 1.80
C ALA A 168 9.75 13.75 2.75
N LEU A 169 9.29 12.59 2.30
CA LEU A 169 9.21 11.37 3.12
C LEU A 169 10.60 10.79 3.43
N ARG A 170 11.58 11.05 2.58
CA ARG A 170 12.94 10.54 2.72
C ARG A 170 13.79 11.30 3.74
N CYS A 171 13.37 12.48 4.18
CA CYS A 171 14.07 13.27 5.20
C CYS A 171 14.29 12.52 6.52
N ASP A 172 13.54 11.45 6.79
CA ASP A 172 13.75 10.54 7.90
C ASP A 172 15.15 9.88 7.90
N ALA A 173 15.68 9.59 6.71
CA ALA A 173 17.01 8.99 6.57
C ALA A 173 18.15 9.94 7.00
N ILE A 174 17.94 11.24 6.92
CA ILE A 174 18.94 12.27 7.27
C ILE A 174 19.14 12.32 8.78
N ASN A 175 18.09 12.08 9.55
CA ASN A 175 18.11 12.10 11.02
C ASN A 175 18.55 10.75 11.63
N GLY A 176 18.98 9.80 10.81
CA GLY A 176 19.48 8.49 11.27
C GLY A 176 18.41 7.57 11.85
N GLN A 177 17.14 7.86 11.59
CA GLN A 177 16.01 7.10 12.08
C GLN A 177 15.09 6.72 10.93
N LYS A 178 15.01 5.45 10.63
CA LYS A 178 13.94 4.90 9.77
C LYS A 178 12.71 4.65 10.64
N THR A 179 11.86 5.64 10.84
CA THR A 179 10.64 5.48 11.62
C THR A 179 9.52 4.87 10.80
N ASN A 180 9.56 4.96 9.48
CA ASN A 180 8.46 4.60 8.56
C ASN A 180 7.10 5.21 8.98
N ARG A 181 7.13 6.28 9.78
CA ARG A 181 5.97 7.04 10.21
C ARG A 181 5.99 8.39 9.57
N PHE A 182 4.88 8.74 8.95
CA PHE A 182 4.69 9.98 8.22
C PHE A 182 3.40 10.62 8.71
N THR A 183 3.51 11.82 9.27
CA THR A 183 2.35 12.61 9.69
C THR A 183 2.04 13.64 8.62
N PHE A 184 0.86 13.55 8.07
CA PHE A 184 0.32 14.52 7.13
C PHE A 184 -0.64 15.41 7.90
N SER A 185 -0.37 16.72 7.88
CA SER A 185 -1.26 17.74 8.46
C SER A 185 -1.74 18.65 7.35
N TYR A 186 -2.99 19.05 7.38
CA TYR A 186 -3.55 20.00 6.42
C TYR A 186 -4.30 21.10 7.15
N GLU A 187 -4.11 22.31 6.68
CA GLU A 187 -4.74 23.52 7.15
C GLU A 187 -5.22 24.36 5.95
N ALA A 188 -5.78 25.52 6.19
CA ALA A 188 -6.50 26.32 5.21
C ALA A 188 -5.78 26.52 3.85
N ASP A 189 -4.45 26.60 3.83
CA ASP A 189 -3.66 26.99 2.67
C ASP A 189 -2.44 26.10 2.40
N TYR A 190 -2.24 25.05 3.22
CA TYR A 190 -1.12 24.13 3.01
C TYR A 190 -1.41 22.70 3.47
N VAL A 191 -0.63 21.77 2.93
CA VAL A 191 -0.44 20.44 3.48
C VAL A 191 1.01 20.30 3.89
N SER A 192 1.28 19.79 5.07
CA SER A 192 2.63 19.46 5.50
C SER A 192 2.81 17.96 5.71
N VAL A 193 4.05 17.53 5.54
CA VAL A 193 4.49 16.17 5.84
C VAL A 193 5.61 16.24 6.86
N LYS A 194 5.34 15.75 8.06
CA LYS A 194 6.31 15.66 9.15
C LYS A 194 6.87 14.24 9.24
N VAL A 195 8.18 14.16 9.28
CA VAL A 195 8.94 12.91 9.36
C VAL A 195 9.91 12.98 10.51
N GLY A 196 9.98 11.93 11.34
CA GLY A 196 10.83 11.89 12.51
C GLY A 196 10.05 11.90 13.82
N SER A 197 10.72 12.19 14.92
CA SER A 197 10.12 12.24 16.25
C SER A 197 10.53 13.49 17.01
N GLU A 198 9.67 13.97 17.89
CA GLU A 198 9.95 15.15 18.73
C GLU A 198 11.21 15.00 19.58
N LEU A 199 11.50 13.78 20.05
CA LEU A 199 12.65 13.49 20.90
C LEU A 199 13.99 13.51 20.17
N LYS A 200 14.03 13.28 18.86
CA LYS A 200 15.25 13.10 18.09
C LYS A 200 15.37 14.05 16.90
N GLY A 201 14.42 14.94 16.75
CA GLY A 201 14.28 15.86 15.65
C GLY A 201 13.27 15.36 14.61
N ALA A 202 12.51 16.29 14.10
CA ALA A 202 11.56 16.06 13.00
C ALA A 202 11.85 17.06 11.88
N THR A 203 11.64 16.63 10.65
CA THR A 203 11.64 17.50 9.47
C THR A 203 10.22 17.63 8.98
N GLU A 204 9.80 18.85 8.70
CA GLU A 204 8.50 19.15 8.13
C GLU A 204 8.69 19.78 6.76
N THR A 205 8.02 19.24 5.77
CA THR A 205 7.97 19.78 4.41
C THR A 205 6.57 20.32 4.15
N ILE A 206 6.46 21.55 3.67
CA ILE A 206 5.20 22.26 3.45
C ILE A 206 4.93 22.37 1.96
N PHE A 207 3.73 21.97 1.56
CA PHE A 207 3.19 22.11 0.21
C PHE A 207 2.08 23.14 0.24
N SER A 208 2.30 24.31 -0.39
CA SER A 208 1.30 25.37 -0.45
C SER A 208 0.13 24.98 -1.35
N LEU A 209 -1.08 25.26 -0.91
CA LEU A 209 -2.30 25.05 -1.67
C LEU A 209 -2.92 26.41 -2.04
N PRO A 210 -3.21 26.65 -3.32
CA PRO A 210 -3.89 27.89 -3.68
C PRO A 210 -5.36 27.86 -3.22
N ASP A 211 -5.76 28.87 -2.44
CA ASP A 211 -7.13 29.28 -2.15
C ASP A 211 -8.13 28.17 -1.74
N GLN A 212 -7.75 27.28 -0.84
CA GLN A 212 -8.69 26.31 -0.28
C GLN A 212 -9.00 26.65 1.19
N MET A 213 -10.27 26.89 1.50
CA MET A 213 -10.73 26.92 2.89
C MET A 213 -11.00 25.49 3.34
N LEU A 214 -10.10 24.95 4.13
CA LEU A 214 -10.17 23.57 4.64
C LEU A 214 -10.34 23.58 6.15
N ASP A 215 -11.09 22.62 6.65
CA ASP A 215 -11.00 22.24 8.05
C ASP A 215 -9.63 21.63 8.30
N ALA A 216 -8.96 22.05 9.37
CA ALA A 216 -7.68 21.47 9.75
C ALA A 216 -7.82 19.99 10.12
N GLY A 217 -6.82 19.19 9.75
CA GLY A 217 -6.79 17.78 10.08
C GLY A 217 -5.39 17.21 10.04
N GLU A 218 -5.24 16.07 10.71
CA GLU A 218 -3.97 15.35 10.77
C GLU A 218 -4.19 13.84 10.62
N VAL A 219 -3.25 13.17 9.98
CA VAL A 219 -3.22 11.72 9.89
C VAL A 219 -1.78 11.21 9.90
N THR A 220 -1.48 10.32 10.81
CA THR A 220 -0.21 9.60 10.83
C THR A 220 -0.39 8.25 10.18
N ILE A 221 0.39 7.96 9.16
CA ILE A 221 0.45 6.65 8.52
C ILE A 221 1.78 5.97 8.82
N GLU A 222 1.78 4.66 8.80
CA GLU A 222 2.98 3.85 8.93
C GLU A 222 3.14 2.97 7.70
N GLY A 223 4.32 2.96 7.08
CA GLY A 223 4.59 2.07 5.97
C GLY A 223 5.67 2.46 5.01
N GLY A 224 5.76 1.69 3.93
CA GLY A 224 6.75 1.83 2.87
C GLY A 224 6.28 2.63 1.67
N ILE A 225 5.41 3.62 1.85
CA ILE A 225 4.92 4.45 0.74
C ILE A 225 6.07 5.20 0.03
N ASP A 226 7.09 5.61 0.77
CA ASP A 226 8.31 6.20 0.25
C ASP A 226 9.01 5.27 -0.76
N SER A 227 9.05 3.97 -0.45
CA SER A 227 9.67 2.97 -1.32
C SER A 227 8.87 2.71 -2.60
N VAL A 228 7.58 3.02 -2.60
CA VAL A 228 6.70 2.96 -3.79
C VAL A 228 6.86 4.21 -4.64
N LEU A 229 6.80 5.40 -4.03
CA LEU A 229 6.89 6.69 -4.71
C LEU A 229 8.14 6.81 -5.58
N LYS A 230 9.29 6.32 -5.13
CA LYS A 230 10.54 6.36 -5.91
C LYS A 230 10.45 5.71 -7.31
N HIS A 231 9.43 4.90 -7.58
CA HIS A 231 9.23 4.21 -8.86
C HIS A 231 8.25 4.94 -9.79
N TYR A 232 7.68 6.05 -9.33
CA TYR A 232 6.77 6.86 -10.12
C TYR A 232 7.42 8.18 -10.49
N GLY A 233 7.08 8.67 -11.68
CA GLY A 233 7.32 10.04 -12.10
C GLY A 233 5.99 10.73 -12.36
N GLY A 234 5.96 12.05 -12.24
CA GLY A 234 4.75 12.85 -12.42
C GLY A 234 3.90 12.94 -11.15
N ASP A 235 2.67 13.34 -11.34
CA ASP A 235 1.80 13.73 -10.25
C ASP A 235 1.16 12.53 -9.54
N VAL A 236 1.06 12.60 -8.22
CA VAL A 236 0.28 11.68 -7.38
C VAL A 236 -0.84 12.46 -6.71
N THR A 237 -2.06 11.94 -6.77
CA THR A 237 -3.19 12.54 -6.07
C THR A 237 -3.41 11.85 -4.72
N LEU A 238 -3.51 12.66 -3.68
CA LEU A 238 -3.81 12.23 -2.31
C LEU A 238 -5.24 12.66 -1.96
N HIS A 239 -6.05 11.71 -1.52
CA HIS A 239 -7.38 11.96 -0.99
C HIS A 239 -7.41 11.64 0.50
N PHE A 240 -7.75 12.61 1.33
CA PHE A 240 -7.87 12.46 2.78
C PHE A 240 -9.33 12.15 3.14
N LEU A 241 -9.56 10.98 3.68
CA LEU A 241 -10.88 10.45 4.02
C LEU A 241 -11.02 10.35 5.53
N ASP A 242 -12.00 11.04 6.10
CA ASP A 242 -12.27 11.03 7.54
C ASP A 242 -13.38 10.02 7.88
N PHE A 243 -13.00 8.96 8.57
CA PHE A 243 -13.89 7.90 9.03
C PHE A 243 -14.27 8.03 10.52
N SER A 244 -14.06 9.18 11.15
CA SER A 244 -14.31 9.38 12.58
C SER A 244 -15.77 9.13 12.97
N GLU A 245 -16.73 9.51 12.12
CA GLU A 245 -18.17 9.22 12.33
C GLU A 245 -18.49 7.72 12.34
N TYR A 246 -17.61 6.89 11.79
CA TYR A 246 -17.75 5.43 11.78
C TYR A 246 -16.86 4.76 12.84
N GLY A 247 -16.33 5.54 13.81
CA GLY A 247 -15.44 5.04 14.86
C GLY A 247 -14.05 4.62 14.37
N GLN A 248 -13.62 5.15 13.23
CA GLN A 248 -12.34 4.86 12.61
C GLN A 248 -11.59 6.16 12.35
N GLY A 249 -10.26 6.09 12.23
CA GLY A 249 -9.43 7.26 11.98
C GLY A 249 -9.40 7.69 10.51
N THR A 250 -8.72 8.79 10.27
CA THR A 250 -8.46 9.31 8.90
C THR A 250 -7.63 8.33 8.09
N ARG A 251 -7.85 8.30 6.78
CA ARG A 251 -7.14 7.47 5.81
C ARG A 251 -6.67 8.31 4.64
N ILE A 252 -5.59 7.88 4.00
CA ILE A 252 -5.09 8.51 2.78
C ILE A 252 -5.17 7.50 1.63
N LEU A 253 -5.77 7.93 0.54
CA LEU A 253 -5.76 7.24 -0.73
C LEU A 253 -4.75 7.92 -1.65
N PHE A 254 -3.74 7.19 -2.08
CA PHE A 254 -2.78 7.62 -3.09
C PHE A 254 -3.20 7.06 -4.45
N VAL A 255 -3.39 7.93 -5.43
CA VAL A 255 -3.72 7.56 -6.81
C VAL A 255 -2.57 8.01 -7.69
N PHE A 256 -1.92 7.06 -8.36
CA PHE A 256 -0.76 7.30 -9.22
C PHE A 256 -1.19 7.49 -10.68
N PRO A 257 -0.35 8.16 -11.52
CA PRO A 257 -0.71 8.51 -12.89
C PRO A 257 -1.12 7.32 -13.78
N ASN A 258 -0.61 6.12 -13.48
CA ASN A 258 -0.90 4.90 -14.22
C ASN A 258 -2.12 4.11 -13.68
N GLY A 259 -2.89 4.72 -12.77
CA GLY A 259 -4.05 4.08 -12.15
C GLY A 259 -3.72 3.12 -11.01
N ASP A 260 -2.47 2.98 -10.61
CA ASP A 260 -2.11 2.26 -9.38
C ASP A 260 -2.66 3.00 -8.16
N ILE A 261 -3.15 2.26 -7.17
CA ILE A 261 -3.80 2.82 -5.98
C ILE A 261 -3.19 2.22 -4.73
N VAL A 262 -2.92 3.07 -3.75
CA VAL A 262 -2.52 2.67 -2.40
C VAL A 262 -3.41 3.34 -1.38
N PHE A 263 -4.11 2.56 -0.58
CA PHE A 263 -5.00 3.02 0.47
C PHE A 263 -4.36 2.75 1.84
N GLN A 264 -3.98 3.80 2.53
CA GLN A 264 -3.31 3.75 3.82
C GLN A 264 -4.29 4.10 4.95
N VAL A 265 -4.32 3.26 5.97
CA VAL A 265 -5.09 3.51 7.21
C VAL A 265 -4.23 4.32 8.17
N GLY A 266 -4.77 5.40 8.70
CA GLY A 266 -4.13 6.19 9.74
C GLY A 266 -3.98 5.38 11.03
N LEU A 267 -2.93 5.66 11.77
CA LEU A 267 -2.78 5.13 13.13
C LEU A 267 -3.85 5.78 14.02
N LEU A 268 -4.51 4.99 14.83
CA LEU A 268 -5.29 5.50 15.94
C LEU A 268 -4.30 5.85 17.06
N GLU A 269 -4.28 7.12 17.48
CA GLU A 269 -3.53 7.55 18.66
C GLU A 269 -4.25 7.15 19.96
#